data_91fa5a495bf1dad6ab26041c8492f000
#
_entry.id   91fa5a495bf1dad6ab26041c8492f000
#
_cell.length_a   1.000
_cell.length_b   1.000
_cell.length_c   1.000
_cell.angle_alpha   90.00
_cell.angle_beta   90.00
_cell.angle_gamma   90.00
#
_symmetry.space_group_name_H-M   'P 1'
#
loop_
_entity.id
_entity.type
_entity.pdbx_description
1 polymer ?
#
loop_
_entity_poly.entity_id
_entity_poly.type
_entity_poly.pdbx_seq_one_letter_code
_entity_poly.pdbx_strand_id
1 'polypeptide(L)'
;MSKIIIRDVAKRYANGFEALKGVSAEISAGSFTVILGPSGAGKSTLLRTLNGLETPTSGSVQIGERPVTHASLREIRSQVGMVFQQFNLVDRLSVMTNVLTGRLSHRSWLGSLLYLFQRCDMDIAHDALIRVGLTDKAWNRADKLSGGQQQRVGIARALAQQPRVILADEPVASLDPVTGEEIMGLLREICTRDGITVVVNLHQIELAKRFADRVIGLNEGIVVYDGTAGGLDRTTLSRIYRRNGDQIDEQLETMLAYA
;
A
#
# COMPACT_ATOMS: atom_id res chain seq x y z
N MET A 1 9.32 -6.25 13.06
CA MET A 1 9.64 -5.50 11.83
C MET A 1 10.03 -6.49 10.74
N SER A 2 9.57 -6.29 9.50
CA SER A 2 9.84 -7.23 8.41
C SER A 2 10.45 -6.51 7.21
N LYS A 3 11.66 -6.93 6.82
CA LYS A 3 12.34 -6.54 5.59
C LYS A 3 11.63 -7.19 4.40
N ILE A 4 11.58 -6.52 3.25
CA ILE A 4 11.06 -7.09 2.01
C ILE A 4 12.22 -7.19 1.02
N ILE A 5 12.38 -8.37 0.41
CA ILE A 5 13.40 -8.63 -0.60
C ILE A 5 12.69 -9.05 -1.88
N ILE A 6 12.97 -8.35 -2.96
CA ILE A 6 12.45 -8.59 -4.30
C ILE A 6 13.64 -8.95 -5.17
N ARG A 7 13.62 -10.11 -5.85
CA ARG A 7 14.73 -10.60 -6.68
C ARG A 7 14.22 -10.96 -8.07
N ASP A 8 14.63 -10.21 -9.06
CA ASP A 8 14.39 -10.41 -10.49
C ASP A 8 12.93 -10.74 -10.83
N VAL A 9 12.00 -10.04 -10.15
CA VAL A 9 10.58 -10.27 -10.30
C VAL A 9 10.11 -9.79 -11.66
N ALA A 10 9.63 -10.73 -12.48
CA ALA A 10 8.95 -10.43 -13.74
C ALA A 10 7.50 -10.88 -13.66
N LYS A 11 6.61 -10.13 -14.33
CA LYS A 11 5.21 -10.46 -14.45
C LYS A 11 4.75 -10.22 -15.88
N ARG A 12 4.36 -11.32 -16.55
CA ARG A 12 3.72 -11.32 -17.86
C ARG A 12 2.30 -11.84 -17.72
N TYR A 13 1.33 -11.09 -18.22
CA TYR A 13 -0.07 -11.48 -18.23
C TYR A 13 -0.38 -12.37 -19.45
N ALA A 14 -1.52 -13.09 -19.43
CA ALA A 14 -1.94 -14.00 -20.50
C ALA A 14 -2.10 -13.32 -21.86
N ASN A 15 -2.40 -12.01 -21.88
CA ASN A 15 -2.48 -11.20 -23.11
C ASN A 15 -1.10 -10.80 -23.68
N GLY A 16 0.00 -11.28 -23.09
CA GLY A 16 1.37 -10.97 -23.50
C GLY A 16 1.96 -9.68 -22.90
N PHE A 17 1.18 -8.88 -22.19
CA PHE A 17 1.67 -7.65 -21.57
C PHE A 17 2.64 -7.96 -20.42
N GLU A 18 3.84 -7.38 -20.47
CA GLU A 18 4.86 -7.49 -19.42
C GLU A 18 4.77 -6.28 -18.47
N ALA A 19 4.16 -6.49 -17.32
CA ALA A 19 3.99 -5.44 -16.31
C ALA A 19 5.23 -5.23 -15.44
N LEU A 20 6.06 -6.27 -15.25
CA LEU A 20 7.33 -6.22 -14.53
C LEU A 20 8.39 -6.98 -15.32
N LYS A 21 9.59 -6.41 -15.42
CA LYS A 21 10.68 -6.90 -16.28
C LYS A 21 11.98 -7.07 -15.47
N GLY A 22 11.97 -7.97 -14.45
CA GLY A 22 13.14 -8.23 -13.63
C GLY A 22 13.39 -7.19 -12.54
N VAL A 23 12.34 -6.83 -11.81
CA VAL A 23 12.42 -5.87 -10.70
C VAL A 23 13.17 -6.49 -9.53
N SER A 24 14.24 -5.82 -9.08
CA SER A 24 15.00 -6.15 -7.87
C SER A 24 15.05 -4.95 -6.95
N ALA A 25 14.71 -5.12 -5.68
CA ALA A 25 14.76 -4.10 -4.64
C ALA A 25 14.78 -4.73 -3.24
N GLU A 26 15.28 -3.97 -2.27
CA GLU A 26 15.32 -4.39 -0.87
C GLU A 26 14.75 -3.28 0.03
N ILE A 27 13.60 -3.50 0.65
CA ILE A 27 12.94 -2.54 1.53
C ILE A 27 13.28 -2.85 2.98
N SER A 28 13.87 -1.88 3.67
CA SER A 28 14.29 -2.04 5.06
C SER A 28 13.10 -2.18 6.00
N ALA A 29 13.25 -2.95 7.04
CA ALA A 29 12.26 -3.10 8.09
C ALA A 29 11.99 -1.75 8.80
N GLY A 30 10.71 -1.40 8.99
CA GLY A 30 10.30 -0.16 9.65
C GLY A 30 10.54 1.11 8.83
N SER A 31 10.82 0.99 7.51
CA SER A 31 10.96 2.15 6.62
C SER A 31 9.64 2.51 5.94
N PHE A 32 9.51 3.78 5.58
CA PHE A 32 8.45 4.30 4.74
C PHE A 32 8.96 4.42 3.30
N THR A 33 8.59 3.48 2.46
CA THR A 33 9.04 3.42 1.06
C THR A 33 7.91 3.84 0.14
N VAL A 34 8.21 4.73 -0.80
CA VAL A 34 7.26 5.15 -1.84
C VAL A 34 7.70 4.57 -3.19
N ILE A 35 6.75 3.99 -3.92
CA ILE A 35 6.93 3.59 -5.31
C ILE A 35 6.33 4.68 -6.20
N LEU A 36 7.18 5.36 -6.98
CA LEU A 36 6.78 6.38 -7.95
C LEU A 36 6.85 5.85 -9.38
N GLY A 37 6.05 6.43 -10.25
CA GLY A 37 6.09 6.18 -11.70
C GLY A 37 4.77 6.54 -12.37
N PRO A 38 4.78 6.64 -13.71
CA PRO A 38 3.58 6.95 -14.48
C PRO A 38 2.51 5.86 -14.38
N SER A 39 1.31 6.18 -14.86
CA SER A 39 0.24 5.18 -15.02
C SER A 39 0.71 4.04 -15.93
N GLY A 40 0.48 2.79 -15.52
CA GLY A 40 0.94 1.63 -16.27
C GLY A 40 2.41 1.22 -16.04
N ALA A 41 3.18 1.93 -15.22
CA ALA A 41 4.57 1.58 -14.91
C ALA A 41 4.76 0.23 -14.18
N GLY A 42 3.69 -0.41 -13.71
CA GLY A 42 3.75 -1.69 -12.98
C GLY A 42 3.67 -1.57 -11.46
N LYS A 43 3.44 -0.38 -10.89
CA LYS A 43 3.42 -0.13 -9.42
C LYS A 43 2.43 -1.02 -8.68
N SER A 44 1.16 -1.02 -9.09
CA SER A 44 0.13 -1.86 -8.44
C SER A 44 0.39 -3.35 -8.65
N THR A 45 0.94 -3.75 -9.79
CA THR A 45 1.36 -5.14 -10.03
C THR A 45 2.47 -5.54 -9.06
N LEU A 46 3.50 -4.68 -8.90
CA LEU A 46 4.57 -4.93 -7.93
C LEU A 46 4.00 -5.04 -6.51
N LEU A 47 3.18 -4.08 -6.08
CA LEU A 47 2.56 -4.10 -4.75
C LEU A 47 1.74 -5.37 -4.52
N ARG A 48 0.97 -5.82 -5.52
CA ARG A 48 0.17 -7.05 -5.47
C ARG A 48 1.02 -8.33 -5.45
N THR A 49 2.23 -8.31 -6.00
CA THR A 49 3.14 -9.45 -5.86
C THR A 49 3.69 -9.58 -4.44
N LEU A 50 3.83 -8.46 -3.70
CA LEU A 50 4.33 -8.48 -2.32
C LEU A 50 3.38 -9.20 -1.36
N ASN A 51 2.05 -9.12 -1.57
CA ASN A 51 1.07 -9.83 -0.73
C ASN A 51 0.53 -11.12 -1.38
N GLY A 52 1.10 -11.50 -2.53
CA GLY A 52 0.71 -12.70 -3.28
C GLY A 52 -0.70 -12.63 -3.89
N LEU A 53 -1.27 -11.44 -4.11
CA LEU A 53 -2.47 -11.26 -4.94
C LEU A 53 -2.16 -11.52 -6.41
N GLU A 54 -0.93 -11.20 -6.82
CA GLU A 54 -0.37 -11.56 -8.12
C GLU A 54 0.80 -12.50 -7.93
N THR A 55 0.84 -13.58 -8.71
CA THR A 55 1.99 -14.49 -8.74
C THR A 55 2.95 -13.99 -9.81
N PRO A 56 4.24 -13.77 -9.50
CA PRO A 56 5.24 -13.43 -10.51
C PRO A 56 5.42 -14.58 -11.51
N THR A 57 5.76 -14.24 -12.76
CA THR A 57 6.10 -15.24 -13.80
C THR A 57 7.49 -15.83 -13.55
N SER A 58 8.41 -15.00 -13.05
CA SER A 58 9.75 -15.43 -12.61
C SER A 58 10.24 -14.51 -11.48
N GLY A 59 11.36 -14.91 -10.86
CA GLY A 59 11.90 -14.23 -9.71
C GLY A 59 11.23 -14.64 -8.41
N SER A 60 11.52 -13.92 -7.32
CA SER A 60 10.99 -14.25 -5.99
C SER A 60 10.78 -13.00 -5.14
N VAL A 61 9.80 -13.09 -4.24
CA VAL A 61 9.55 -12.11 -3.18
C VAL A 61 9.68 -12.80 -1.83
N GLN A 62 10.28 -12.11 -0.87
CA GLN A 62 10.42 -12.57 0.50
C GLN A 62 10.01 -11.45 1.47
N ILE A 63 9.24 -11.79 2.51
CA ILE A 63 8.85 -10.87 3.59
C ILE A 63 9.35 -11.44 4.92
N GLY A 64 10.24 -10.70 5.57
CA GLY A 64 11.02 -11.23 6.69
C GLY A 64 11.86 -12.42 6.23
N GLU A 65 11.67 -13.58 6.87
CA GLU A 65 12.36 -14.82 6.51
C GLU A 65 11.55 -15.74 5.57
N ARG A 66 10.34 -15.31 5.16
CA ARG A 66 9.41 -16.17 4.42
C ARG A 66 9.29 -15.78 2.95
N PRO A 67 9.47 -16.72 2.04
CA PRO A 67 9.17 -16.51 0.63
C PRO A 67 7.65 -16.41 0.42
N VAL A 68 7.22 -15.52 -0.48
CA VAL A 68 5.83 -15.40 -0.92
C VAL A 68 5.55 -16.48 -1.96
N THR A 69 4.99 -17.60 -1.50
CA THR A 69 4.64 -18.76 -2.33
C THR A 69 3.22 -19.19 -2.02
N HIS A 70 2.60 -20.00 -2.87
CA HIS A 70 1.24 -20.49 -2.64
C HIS A 70 1.08 -21.15 -1.25
N ALA A 71 2.07 -21.88 -0.78
CA ALA A 71 2.05 -22.55 0.52
C ALA A 71 2.11 -21.58 1.71
N SER A 72 2.76 -20.42 1.55
CA SER A 72 2.93 -19.41 2.62
C SER A 72 1.91 -18.28 2.58
N LEU A 73 1.03 -18.20 1.55
CA LEU A 73 0.13 -17.07 1.33
C LEU A 73 -0.74 -16.73 2.52
N ARG A 74 -1.30 -17.74 3.21
CA ARG A 74 -2.16 -17.50 4.36
C ARG A 74 -1.42 -16.76 5.47
N GLU A 75 -0.20 -17.19 5.74
CA GLU A 75 0.64 -16.58 6.78
C GLU A 75 1.18 -15.22 6.35
N ILE A 76 1.63 -15.07 5.09
CA ILE A 76 2.04 -13.77 4.55
C ILE A 76 0.89 -12.78 4.65
N ARG A 77 -0.30 -13.14 4.18
CA ARG A 77 -1.46 -12.26 4.20
C ARG A 77 -1.94 -11.92 5.62
N SER A 78 -1.68 -12.75 6.62
CA SER A 78 -1.99 -12.40 8.02
C SER A 78 -1.03 -11.34 8.60
N GLN A 79 0.15 -11.16 8.00
CA GLN A 79 1.18 -10.22 8.45
C GLN A 79 1.27 -8.96 7.56
N VAL A 80 0.57 -8.93 6.43
CA VAL A 80 0.60 -7.85 5.45
C VAL A 80 -0.78 -7.23 5.33
N GLY A 81 -0.95 -6.04 5.89
CA GLY A 81 -2.16 -5.23 5.74
C GLY A 81 -2.19 -4.56 4.37
N MET A 82 -3.36 -4.49 3.73
CA MET A 82 -3.54 -3.83 2.44
C MET A 82 -4.53 -2.68 2.55
N VAL A 83 -4.11 -1.52 2.09
CA VAL A 83 -4.94 -0.31 1.93
C VAL A 83 -5.12 -0.09 0.44
N PHE A 84 -6.37 -0.03 -0.01
CA PHE A 84 -6.72 0.03 -1.43
C PHE A 84 -7.14 1.45 -1.85
N GLN A 85 -6.98 1.76 -3.11
CA GLN A 85 -7.43 3.02 -3.72
C GLN A 85 -8.96 3.20 -3.62
N GLN A 86 -9.74 2.15 -3.85
CA GLN A 86 -11.21 2.15 -3.80
C GLN A 86 -11.76 1.73 -2.44
N PHE A 87 -11.07 2.00 -1.33
CA PHE A 87 -11.43 1.68 0.05
C PHE A 87 -11.81 0.20 0.29
N ASN A 88 -12.50 -0.46 -0.63
CA ASN A 88 -12.97 -1.85 -0.58
C ASN A 88 -13.72 -2.15 0.73
N LEU A 89 -14.61 -1.26 1.13
CA LEU A 89 -15.48 -1.43 2.28
C LEU A 89 -16.78 -2.10 1.83
N VAL A 90 -17.43 -2.79 2.78
CA VAL A 90 -18.79 -3.27 2.59
C VAL A 90 -19.73 -2.16 3.01
N ASP A 91 -20.32 -1.45 2.04
CA ASP A 91 -21.04 -0.18 2.21
C ASP A 91 -22.16 -0.26 3.26
N ARG A 92 -22.92 -1.35 3.25
CA ARG A 92 -24.09 -1.54 4.13
C ARG A 92 -23.74 -1.97 5.56
N LEU A 93 -22.49 -2.36 5.80
CA LEU A 93 -22.03 -2.74 7.13
C LEU A 93 -21.55 -1.52 7.92
N SER A 94 -21.53 -1.64 9.25
CA SER A 94 -20.97 -0.62 10.12
C SER A 94 -19.45 -0.48 9.93
N VAL A 95 -18.91 0.68 10.33
CA VAL A 95 -17.48 0.93 10.38
C VAL A 95 -16.78 -0.14 11.23
N MET A 96 -17.29 -0.42 12.43
CA MET A 96 -16.76 -1.46 13.32
C MET A 96 -16.71 -2.83 12.62
N THR A 97 -17.78 -3.22 11.93
CA THR A 97 -17.82 -4.52 11.23
C THR A 97 -16.81 -4.56 10.08
N ASN A 98 -16.64 -3.46 9.32
CA ASN A 98 -15.61 -3.37 8.29
C ASN A 98 -14.20 -3.53 8.87
N VAL A 99 -13.90 -2.90 10.01
CA VAL A 99 -12.60 -3.02 10.68
C VAL A 99 -12.38 -4.45 11.20
N LEU A 100 -13.42 -5.08 11.77
CA LEU A 100 -13.36 -6.46 12.25
C LEU A 100 -13.05 -7.47 11.14
N THR A 101 -13.34 -7.17 9.87
CA THR A 101 -12.93 -8.07 8.77
C THR A 101 -11.40 -8.26 8.71
N GLY A 102 -10.61 -7.31 9.21
CA GLY A 102 -9.16 -7.45 9.39
C GLY A 102 -8.77 -8.59 10.34
N ARG A 103 -9.67 -9.01 11.25
CA ARG A 103 -9.43 -10.09 12.20
C ARG A 103 -9.72 -11.49 11.65
N LEU A 104 -10.32 -11.61 10.45
CA LEU A 104 -10.73 -12.90 9.88
C LEU A 104 -9.56 -13.87 9.71
N SER A 105 -8.36 -13.39 9.40
CA SER A 105 -7.16 -14.24 9.27
C SER A 105 -6.75 -14.93 10.57
N HIS A 106 -7.15 -14.40 11.73
CA HIS A 106 -6.86 -14.93 13.07
C HIS A 106 -7.94 -15.88 13.58
N ARG A 107 -8.96 -16.20 12.77
CA ARG A 107 -10.10 -17.06 13.13
C ARG A 107 -10.08 -18.38 12.38
N SER A 108 -10.76 -19.37 12.95
CA SER A 108 -11.07 -20.58 12.23
C SER A 108 -12.01 -20.27 11.06
N TRP A 109 -12.05 -21.13 10.05
CA TRP A 109 -12.92 -20.93 8.89
C TRP A 109 -14.41 -20.83 9.25
N LEU A 110 -14.86 -21.65 10.21
CA LEU A 110 -16.24 -21.60 10.74
C LEU A 110 -16.52 -20.29 11.49
N GLY A 111 -15.58 -19.87 12.35
CA GLY A 111 -15.70 -18.59 13.08
C GLY A 111 -15.74 -17.39 12.14
N SER A 112 -14.95 -17.44 11.04
CA SER A 112 -14.97 -16.40 10.01
C SER A 112 -16.27 -16.38 9.23
N LEU A 113 -16.81 -17.55 8.86
CA LEU A 113 -18.07 -17.67 8.11
C LEU A 113 -19.27 -17.14 8.91
N LEU A 114 -19.30 -17.38 10.22
CA LEU A 114 -20.36 -16.97 11.11
C LEU A 114 -20.14 -15.59 11.75
N TYR A 115 -19.08 -14.85 11.36
CA TYR A 115 -18.70 -13.55 11.95
C TYR A 115 -18.60 -13.59 13.48
N LEU A 116 -18.13 -14.72 14.05
CA LEU A 116 -17.97 -14.90 15.48
C LEU A 116 -16.66 -14.25 15.95
N PHE A 117 -16.72 -12.97 16.27
CA PHE A 117 -15.62 -12.24 16.86
C PHE A 117 -15.60 -12.38 18.38
N GLN A 118 -14.41 -12.56 18.95
CA GLN A 118 -14.21 -12.57 20.39
C GLN A 118 -14.09 -11.13 20.92
N ARG A 119 -14.21 -10.98 22.25
CA ARG A 119 -14.10 -9.68 22.90
C ARG A 119 -12.76 -9.01 22.57
N CYS A 120 -11.65 -9.78 22.57
CA CYS A 120 -10.33 -9.26 22.20
C CYS A 120 -10.27 -8.71 20.75
N ASP A 121 -11.04 -9.25 19.79
CA ASP A 121 -11.09 -8.69 18.44
C ASP A 121 -11.81 -7.37 18.41
N MET A 122 -12.88 -7.25 19.22
CA MET A 122 -13.61 -5.98 19.38
C MET A 122 -12.71 -4.90 19.97
N ASP A 123 -11.92 -5.25 20.99
CA ASP A 123 -10.97 -4.32 21.62
C ASP A 123 -9.91 -3.87 20.60
N ILE A 124 -9.30 -4.81 19.85
CA ILE A 124 -8.32 -4.49 18.79
C ILE A 124 -8.93 -3.59 17.71
N ALA A 125 -10.15 -3.89 17.27
CA ALA A 125 -10.84 -3.08 16.26
C ALA A 125 -11.18 -1.68 16.79
N HIS A 126 -11.57 -1.58 18.04
CA HIS A 126 -11.83 -0.31 18.70
C HIS A 126 -10.55 0.53 18.84
N ASP A 127 -9.44 -0.07 19.27
CA ASP A 127 -8.14 0.60 19.32
C ASP A 127 -7.68 1.09 17.94
N ALA A 128 -7.92 0.30 16.89
CA ALA A 128 -7.64 0.73 15.53
C ALA A 128 -8.50 1.94 15.12
N LEU A 129 -9.77 2.00 15.55
CA LEU A 129 -10.66 3.14 15.31
C LEU A 129 -10.23 4.40 16.08
N ILE A 130 -9.76 4.25 17.32
CA ILE A 130 -9.17 5.37 18.10
C ILE A 130 -8.00 5.97 17.31
N ARG A 131 -7.10 5.15 16.80
CA ARG A 131 -5.90 5.57 16.09
C ARG A 131 -6.18 6.35 14.79
N VAL A 132 -7.27 6.04 14.12
CA VAL A 132 -7.66 6.75 12.89
C VAL A 132 -8.67 7.89 13.16
N GLY A 133 -9.07 8.12 14.42
CA GLY A 133 -9.97 9.19 14.82
C GLY A 133 -11.43 8.99 14.41
N LEU A 134 -11.93 7.73 14.43
CA LEU A 134 -13.29 7.39 14.00
C LEU A 134 -14.12 6.63 15.05
N THR A 135 -13.79 6.77 16.31
CA THR A 135 -14.48 6.09 17.42
C THR A 135 -15.96 6.47 17.51
N ASP A 136 -16.27 7.75 17.31
CA ASP A 136 -17.64 8.30 17.30
C ASP A 136 -18.50 7.76 16.16
N LYS A 137 -17.90 7.24 15.12
CA LYS A 137 -18.55 6.70 13.92
C LYS A 137 -18.55 5.17 13.83
N ALA A 138 -18.10 4.49 14.88
CA ALA A 138 -17.92 3.02 14.90
C ALA A 138 -19.16 2.26 14.42
N TRP A 139 -20.35 2.73 14.77
CA TRP A 139 -21.62 2.08 14.43
C TRP A 139 -22.33 2.68 13.21
N ASN A 140 -21.78 3.72 12.60
CA ASN A 140 -22.33 4.28 11.36
C ASN A 140 -22.05 3.31 10.21
N ARG A 141 -22.92 3.32 9.20
CA ARG A 141 -22.69 2.58 7.96
C ARG A 141 -21.56 3.21 7.15
N ALA A 142 -20.76 2.37 6.49
CA ALA A 142 -19.60 2.84 5.72
C ALA A 142 -20.00 3.76 4.55
N ASP A 143 -21.18 3.56 3.92
CA ASP A 143 -21.71 4.40 2.83
C ASP A 143 -22.12 5.82 3.27
N LYS A 144 -22.16 6.11 4.56
CA LYS A 144 -22.48 7.43 5.12
C LYS A 144 -21.24 8.26 5.45
N LEU A 145 -20.06 7.75 5.17
CA LEU A 145 -18.80 8.40 5.45
C LEU A 145 -18.28 9.19 4.23
N SER A 146 -17.53 10.28 4.48
CA SER A 146 -16.75 10.94 3.42
C SER A 146 -15.63 10.01 2.90
N GLY A 147 -15.08 10.29 1.71
CA GLY A 147 -13.99 9.51 1.12
C GLY A 147 -12.77 9.39 2.05
N GLY A 148 -12.35 10.49 2.69
CA GLY A 148 -11.27 10.46 3.66
C GLY A 148 -11.57 9.62 4.90
N GLN A 149 -12.83 9.64 5.38
CA GLN A 149 -13.25 8.77 6.48
C GLN A 149 -13.28 7.30 6.06
N GLN A 150 -13.76 6.99 4.85
CA GLN A 150 -13.72 5.63 4.31
C GLN A 150 -12.29 5.11 4.18
N GLN A 151 -11.34 5.96 3.75
CA GLN A 151 -9.92 5.60 3.69
C GLN A 151 -9.35 5.32 5.08
N ARG A 152 -9.69 6.13 6.08
CA ARG A 152 -9.31 5.88 7.47
C ARG A 152 -9.88 4.55 8.00
N VAL A 153 -11.09 4.16 7.61
CA VAL A 153 -11.64 2.82 7.92
C VAL A 153 -10.82 1.72 7.26
N GLY A 154 -10.39 1.90 6.00
CA GLY A 154 -9.49 0.98 5.30
C GLY A 154 -8.15 0.80 6.03
N ILE A 155 -7.59 1.88 6.55
CA ILE A 155 -6.36 1.84 7.37
C ILE A 155 -6.62 1.15 8.72
N ALA A 156 -7.73 1.47 9.40
CA ALA A 156 -8.10 0.81 10.66
C ALA A 156 -8.29 -0.70 10.47
N ARG A 157 -8.91 -1.13 9.38
CA ARG A 157 -9.03 -2.54 9.00
C ARG A 157 -7.67 -3.20 8.83
N ALA A 158 -6.72 -2.53 8.17
CA ALA A 158 -5.36 -3.02 8.03
C ALA A 158 -4.65 -3.11 9.38
N LEU A 159 -4.80 -2.11 10.26
CA LEU A 159 -4.24 -2.11 11.62
C LEU A 159 -4.83 -3.20 12.51
N ALA A 160 -6.16 -3.44 12.43
CA ALA A 160 -6.82 -4.50 13.19
C ALA A 160 -6.24 -5.88 12.87
N GLN A 161 -5.64 -6.07 11.72
CA GLN A 161 -4.92 -7.27 11.36
C GLN A 161 -3.61 -7.45 12.16
N GLN A 162 -3.12 -6.41 12.85
CA GLN A 162 -1.83 -6.37 13.55
C GLN A 162 -0.65 -6.68 12.60
N PRO A 163 -0.54 -5.96 11.49
CA PRO A 163 0.40 -6.30 10.43
C PRO A 163 1.84 -5.93 10.81
N ARG A 164 2.81 -6.60 10.17
CA ARG A 164 4.23 -6.20 10.17
C ARG A 164 4.58 -5.30 8.98
N VAL A 165 3.77 -5.36 7.92
CA VAL A 165 3.92 -4.59 6.69
C VAL A 165 2.56 -4.03 6.32
N ILE A 166 2.50 -2.77 5.91
CA ILE A 166 1.33 -2.15 5.26
C ILE A 166 1.70 -1.82 3.82
N LEU A 167 0.90 -2.30 2.89
CA LEU A 167 0.98 -1.97 1.48
C LEU A 167 -0.21 -1.06 1.14
N ALA A 168 0.04 0.11 0.57
CA ALA A 168 -1.00 1.07 0.22
C ALA A 168 -0.95 1.37 -1.29
N ASP A 169 -1.99 0.95 -2.01
CA ASP A 169 -2.12 1.14 -3.46
C ASP A 169 -2.88 2.44 -3.72
N GLU A 170 -2.16 3.52 -4.02
CA GLU A 170 -2.68 4.87 -4.30
C GLU A 170 -3.70 5.38 -3.23
N PRO A 171 -3.33 5.39 -1.94
CA PRO A 171 -4.29 5.61 -0.85
C PRO A 171 -4.91 7.01 -0.83
N VAL A 172 -4.44 7.94 -1.65
CA VAL A 172 -4.87 9.35 -1.69
C VAL A 172 -5.40 9.80 -3.05
N ALA A 173 -5.47 8.91 -4.05
CA ALA A 173 -5.81 9.28 -5.43
C ALA A 173 -7.22 9.89 -5.61
N SER A 174 -8.17 9.55 -4.73
CA SER A 174 -9.56 10.02 -4.79
C SER A 174 -9.90 11.05 -3.71
N LEU A 175 -8.88 11.65 -3.09
CA LEU A 175 -9.04 12.58 -1.97
C LEU A 175 -8.57 13.98 -2.37
N ASP A 176 -9.12 14.99 -1.70
CA ASP A 176 -8.59 16.34 -1.80
C ASP A 176 -7.17 16.43 -1.21
N PRO A 177 -6.36 17.44 -1.59
CA PRO A 177 -4.97 17.52 -1.17
C PRO A 177 -4.76 17.54 0.35
N VAL A 178 -5.63 18.24 1.10
CA VAL A 178 -5.52 18.34 2.57
C VAL A 178 -5.78 16.99 3.22
N THR A 179 -6.88 16.35 2.86
CA THR A 179 -7.22 15.00 3.35
C THR A 179 -6.15 13.98 2.93
N GLY A 180 -5.62 14.09 1.70
CA GLY A 180 -4.53 13.22 1.21
C GLY A 180 -3.28 13.34 2.08
N GLU A 181 -2.89 14.56 2.46
CA GLU A 181 -1.77 14.82 3.34
C GLU A 181 -1.98 14.24 4.75
N GLU A 182 -3.20 14.38 5.30
CA GLU A 182 -3.55 13.76 6.58
C GLU A 182 -3.45 12.24 6.56
N ILE A 183 -3.91 11.59 5.48
CA ILE A 183 -3.80 10.13 5.30
C ILE A 183 -2.34 9.69 5.22
N MET A 184 -1.50 10.42 4.49
CA MET A 184 -0.06 10.13 4.44
C MET A 184 0.61 10.35 5.79
N GLY A 185 0.26 11.41 6.52
CA GLY A 185 0.72 11.67 7.88
C GLY A 185 0.35 10.53 8.85
N LEU A 186 -0.88 10.03 8.77
CA LEU A 186 -1.34 8.88 9.55
C LEU A 186 -0.53 7.61 9.25
N LEU A 187 -0.30 7.29 7.96
CA LEU A 187 0.52 6.14 7.56
C LEU A 187 1.98 6.30 8.04
N ARG A 188 2.52 7.54 7.99
CA ARG A 188 3.86 7.84 8.50
C ARG A 188 3.96 7.66 10.02
N GLU A 189 2.95 8.13 10.75
CA GLU A 189 2.89 7.92 12.21
C GLU A 189 2.85 6.42 12.56
N ILE A 190 2.04 5.62 11.86
CA ILE A 190 1.98 4.17 12.02
C ILE A 190 3.36 3.54 11.76
N CYS A 191 4.04 3.96 10.70
CA CYS A 191 5.38 3.47 10.38
C CYS A 191 6.36 3.74 11.52
N THR A 192 6.44 4.99 11.99
CA THR A 192 7.44 5.41 12.99
C THR A 192 7.14 4.91 14.39
N ARG A 193 5.86 4.97 14.82
CA ARG A 193 5.46 4.64 16.19
C ARG A 193 5.44 3.13 16.43
N ASP A 194 4.94 2.35 15.46
CA ASP A 194 4.77 0.90 15.63
C ASP A 194 5.91 0.11 15.02
N GLY A 195 6.82 0.76 14.28
CA GLY A 195 7.89 0.08 13.55
C GLY A 195 7.39 -0.78 12.39
N ILE A 196 6.18 -0.50 11.88
CA ILE A 196 5.59 -1.21 10.74
C ILE A 196 6.28 -0.75 9.46
N THR A 197 6.68 -1.68 8.59
CA THR A 197 7.19 -1.34 7.26
C THR A 197 6.02 -0.88 6.39
N VAL A 198 6.11 0.31 5.80
CA VAL A 198 5.06 0.87 4.95
C VAL A 198 5.57 1.03 3.52
N VAL A 199 4.83 0.50 2.55
CA VAL A 199 5.11 0.66 1.12
C VAL A 199 3.88 1.28 0.45
N VAL A 200 4.07 2.43 -0.18
CA VAL A 200 2.97 3.21 -0.77
C VAL A 200 3.23 3.45 -2.25
N ASN A 201 2.26 3.13 -3.09
CA ASN A 201 2.25 3.62 -4.47
C ASN A 201 1.71 5.03 -4.51
N LEU A 202 2.41 5.95 -5.16
CA LEU A 202 1.97 7.32 -5.36
C LEU A 202 2.21 7.78 -6.80
N HIS A 203 1.44 8.80 -7.20
CA HIS A 203 1.72 9.63 -8.39
C HIS A 203 2.24 11.01 -8.00
N GLN A 204 1.93 11.49 -6.79
CA GLN A 204 2.25 12.81 -6.29
C GLN A 204 3.68 12.85 -5.75
N ILE A 205 4.55 13.58 -6.45
CA ILE A 205 5.98 13.70 -6.13
C ILE A 205 6.17 14.42 -4.80
N GLU A 206 5.36 15.45 -4.53
CA GLU A 206 5.46 16.25 -3.31
C GLU A 206 5.23 15.42 -2.04
N LEU A 207 4.22 14.53 -2.07
CA LEU A 207 3.98 13.62 -0.96
C LEU A 207 5.14 12.61 -0.79
N ALA A 208 5.73 12.15 -1.90
CA ALA A 208 6.90 11.27 -1.83
C ALA A 208 8.11 12.00 -1.23
N LYS A 209 8.40 13.23 -1.66
CA LYS A 209 9.48 14.06 -1.10
C LYS A 209 9.31 14.31 0.40
N ARG A 210 8.06 14.51 0.86
CA ARG A 210 7.76 14.87 2.25
C ARG A 210 7.76 13.68 3.20
N PHE A 211 7.25 12.52 2.77
CA PHE A 211 6.98 11.40 3.67
C PHE A 211 7.93 10.21 3.52
N ALA A 212 8.60 10.03 2.37
CA ALA A 212 9.38 8.83 2.11
C ALA A 212 10.79 8.89 2.73
N ASP A 213 11.20 7.80 3.37
CA ASP A 213 12.61 7.53 3.68
C ASP A 213 13.35 7.06 2.42
N ARG A 214 12.65 6.30 1.57
CA ARG A 214 13.15 5.71 0.34
C ARG A 214 12.14 5.83 -0.78
N VAL A 215 12.63 6.04 -1.98
CA VAL A 215 11.80 6.08 -3.19
C VAL A 215 12.33 5.07 -4.20
N ILE A 216 11.43 4.25 -4.74
CA ILE A 216 11.67 3.35 -5.86
C ILE A 216 10.93 3.93 -7.06
N GLY A 217 11.66 4.42 -8.05
CA GLY A 217 11.13 4.92 -9.32
C GLY A 217 10.95 3.77 -10.30
N LEU A 218 9.71 3.50 -10.70
CA LEU A 218 9.36 2.46 -11.64
C LEU A 218 8.91 3.07 -12.98
N ASN A 219 9.48 2.61 -14.08
CA ASN A 219 9.06 2.99 -15.43
C ASN A 219 9.05 1.75 -16.32
N GLU A 220 7.96 1.53 -17.06
CA GLU A 220 7.77 0.40 -17.99
C GLU A 220 8.16 -0.97 -17.42
N GLY A 221 7.87 -1.19 -16.13
CA GLY A 221 8.16 -2.44 -15.43
C GLY A 221 9.62 -2.60 -14.97
N ILE A 222 10.43 -1.55 -15.04
CA ILE A 222 11.86 -1.54 -14.66
C ILE A 222 12.07 -0.52 -13.56
N VAL A 223 12.94 -0.84 -12.58
CA VAL A 223 13.43 0.13 -11.58
C VAL A 223 14.43 1.04 -12.24
N VAL A 224 14.10 2.33 -12.34
CA VAL A 224 14.98 3.37 -12.93
C VAL A 224 15.59 4.28 -11.87
N TYR A 225 15.07 4.25 -10.66
CA TYR A 225 15.60 4.95 -9.50
C TYR A 225 15.38 4.12 -8.23
N ASP A 226 16.36 4.11 -7.36
CA ASP A 226 16.29 3.52 -6.03
C ASP A 226 17.19 4.34 -5.09
N GLY A 227 16.57 5.15 -4.25
CA GLY A 227 17.32 6.08 -3.39
C GLY A 227 16.43 6.83 -2.40
N THR A 228 16.99 7.89 -1.81
CA THR A 228 16.27 8.75 -0.86
C THR A 228 15.36 9.77 -1.58
N ALA A 229 14.36 10.30 -0.87
CA ALA A 229 13.51 11.37 -1.40
C ALA A 229 14.29 12.62 -1.83
N GLY A 230 15.43 12.93 -1.18
CA GLY A 230 16.31 14.04 -1.55
C GLY A 230 17.00 13.89 -2.90
N GLY A 231 17.10 12.67 -3.44
CA GLY A 231 17.66 12.40 -4.77
C GLY A 231 16.65 12.55 -5.92
N LEU A 232 15.41 12.99 -5.65
CA LEU A 232 14.40 13.24 -6.67
C LEU A 232 14.62 14.62 -7.33
N ASP A 233 15.73 14.77 -8.00
CA ASP A 233 16.02 15.95 -8.83
C ASP A 233 15.28 15.87 -10.19
N ARG A 234 15.37 16.96 -10.97
CA ARG A 234 14.73 17.05 -12.29
C ARG A 234 15.17 15.93 -13.24
N THR A 235 16.43 15.55 -13.19
CA THR A 235 17.02 14.49 -14.04
C THR A 235 16.43 13.12 -13.66
N THR A 236 16.37 12.83 -12.37
CA THR A 236 15.78 11.59 -11.83
C THR A 236 14.28 11.50 -12.16
N LEU A 237 13.52 12.59 -11.95
CA LEU A 237 12.11 12.64 -12.28
C LEU A 237 11.88 12.46 -13.78
N SER A 238 12.69 13.08 -14.65
CA SER A 238 12.62 12.85 -16.09
C SER A 238 12.83 11.37 -16.45
N ARG A 239 13.75 10.67 -15.78
CA ARG A 239 13.96 9.21 -16.01
C ARG A 239 12.76 8.38 -15.56
N ILE A 240 12.14 8.74 -14.43
CA ILE A 240 10.98 8.02 -13.89
C ILE A 240 9.74 8.22 -14.78
N TYR A 241 9.53 9.42 -15.32
CA TYR A 241 8.29 9.77 -16.03
C TYR A 241 8.44 9.87 -17.55
N ARG A 242 9.62 9.55 -18.11
CA ARG A 242 9.86 9.54 -19.56
C ARG A 242 9.07 8.41 -20.20
N ARG A 243 8.28 8.70 -21.24
CA ARG A 243 7.66 7.71 -22.10
C ARG A 243 8.50 7.48 -23.36
N ASN A 244 8.35 6.32 -23.98
CA ASN A 244 9.01 5.98 -25.26
C ASN A 244 8.82 7.09 -26.29
N GLY A 245 9.95 7.68 -26.74
CA GLY A 245 9.98 8.72 -27.77
C GLY A 245 9.87 10.15 -27.23
N ASP A 246 10.89 10.64 -26.52
CA ASP A 246 11.17 12.05 -26.13
C ASP A 246 10.02 12.92 -25.56
N GLN A 247 8.81 12.42 -25.43
CA GLN A 247 7.71 13.13 -24.80
C GLN A 247 7.77 12.93 -23.29
N ILE A 248 8.06 14.01 -22.57
CA ILE A 248 7.87 14.10 -21.14
C ILE A 248 6.35 14.05 -20.89
N ASP A 249 5.90 13.27 -19.91
CA ASP A 249 4.48 13.22 -19.53
C ASP A 249 4.00 14.66 -19.22
N GLU A 250 2.89 15.12 -19.82
CA GLU A 250 2.33 16.46 -19.60
C GLU A 250 2.12 16.76 -18.10
N GLN A 251 1.89 15.72 -17.30
CA GLN A 251 1.83 15.85 -15.84
C GLN A 251 3.16 16.31 -15.24
N LEU A 252 4.30 15.86 -15.78
CA LEU A 252 5.61 16.27 -15.29
C LEU A 252 5.93 17.72 -15.68
N GLU A 253 5.55 18.18 -16.87
CA GLU A 253 5.75 19.58 -17.28
C GLU A 253 4.97 20.53 -16.36
N THR A 254 3.74 20.19 -16.05
CA THR A 254 2.91 20.95 -15.11
C THR A 254 3.50 20.95 -13.71
N MET A 255 3.99 19.81 -13.20
CA MET A 255 4.61 19.69 -11.88
C MET A 255 5.96 20.42 -11.79
N LEU A 256 6.77 20.39 -12.86
CA LEU A 256 8.07 21.08 -12.90
C LEU A 256 7.95 22.60 -13.09
N ALA A 257 6.80 23.09 -13.56
CA ALA A 257 6.52 24.53 -13.68
C ALA A 257 6.14 25.15 -12.33
N TYR A 258 5.72 24.36 -11.34
CA TYR A 258 5.34 24.79 -9.98
C TYR A 258 6.36 24.42 -8.91
N ALA A 259 7.47 23.73 -9.24
CA ALA A 259 8.56 23.32 -8.34
C ALA A 259 9.80 24.24 -8.49
#